data_7c732bab17ca10891570ff9e937be017
#
_entry.id   7c732bab17ca10891570ff9e937be017
#
_cell.length_a   1.000
_cell.length_b   1.000
_cell.length_c   1.000
_cell.angle_alpha   90.00
_cell.angle_beta   90.00
_cell.angle_gamma   90.00
#
_symmetry.space_group_name_H-M   'P 1'
#
loop_
_entity.id
_entity.type
_entity.pdbx_description
1 polymer ?
#
loop_
_entity_poly.entity_id
_entity_poly.type
_entity_poly.pdbx_seq_one_letter_code
_entity_poly.pdbx_strand_id
1 'polypeptide(L)'
;MLFIGAQNDLEKVTNMAYSQIKFFGFNDTVGLLSFEQNEGQKQGYSKKLQATMDQEARQLIAQAYQITENVLLEHKDALEKMAQALLEKETLNYDDVEKLIGPPPHGKKHLVSPVDFEQSLNQQSKMGSKQAEGV
;
A
#
# COMPACT_ATOMS: atom_id res chain seq x y z
N MET A 1 -24.41 -8.33 2.50
CA MET A 1 -23.96 -9.52 3.25
C MET A 1 -22.47 -9.37 3.51
N LEU A 2 -22.08 -9.10 4.75
CA LEU A 2 -20.66 -8.99 5.12
C LEU A 2 -20.10 -10.41 5.30
N PHE A 3 -19.12 -10.78 4.50
CA PHE A 3 -18.44 -12.05 4.64
C PHE A 3 -17.46 -11.98 5.81
N ILE A 4 -17.46 -13.00 6.66
CA ILE A 4 -16.52 -13.14 7.79
C ILE A 4 -15.05 -13.05 7.33
N GLY A 5 -14.75 -13.44 6.08
CA GLY A 5 -13.41 -13.30 5.48
C GLY A 5 -12.89 -11.87 5.38
N ALA A 6 -13.76 -10.85 5.34
CA ALA A 6 -13.36 -9.45 5.31
C ALA A 6 -12.94 -8.88 6.69
N GLN A 7 -13.19 -9.61 7.78
CA GLN A 7 -12.87 -9.13 9.15
C GLN A 7 -11.38 -8.84 9.32
N ASN A 8 -10.53 -9.73 8.89
CA ASN A 8 -9.07 -9.58 9.00
C ASN A 8 -8.56 -8.37 8.20
N ASP A 9 -9.14 -8.11 7.03
CA ASP A 9 -8.76 -6.97 6.21
C ASP A 9 -9.24 -5.65 6.82
N LEU A 10 -10.43 -5.61 7.39
CA LEU A 10 -10.92 -4.44 8.14
C LEU A 10 -10.08 -4.17 9.40
N GLU A 11 -9.62 -5.20 10.10
CA GLU A 11 -8.70 -5.05 11.23
C GLU A 11 -7.36 -4.46 10.79
N LYS A 12 -6.78 -4.95 9.69
CA LYS A 12 -5.53 -4.40 9.12
C LYS A 12 -5.69 -2.94 8.72
N VAL A 13 -6.79 -2.58 8.04
CA VAL A 13 -7.09 -1.19 7.64
C VAL A 13 -7.20 -0.29 8.86
N THR A 14 -7.92 -0.75 9.89
CA THR A 14 -8.08 0.00 11.14
C THR A 14 -6.73 0.22 11.83
N ASN A 15 -5.93 -0.84 11.98
CA ASN A 15 -4.61 -0.77 12.60
C ASN A 15 -3.66 0.15 11.81
N MET A 16 -3.71 0.12 10.49
CA MET A 16 -2.91 1.00 9.62
C MET A 16 -3.30 2.46 9.78
N ALA A 17 -4.59 2.79 9.81
CA ALA A 17 -5.08 4.14 10.00
C ALA A 17 -4.66 4.71 11.37
N TYR A 18 -4.80 3.93 12.44
CA TYR A 18 -4.33 4.32 13.77
C TYR A 18 -2.81 4.46 13.85
N SER A 19 -2.06 3.58 13.20
CA SER A 19 -0.60 3.68 13.14
C SER A 19 -0.15 4.95 12.44
N GLN A 20 -0.80 5.33 11.33
CA GLN A 20 -0.50 6.56 10.62
C GLN A 20 -0.72 7.80 11.50
N ILE A 21 -1.79 7.82 12.28
CA ILE A 21 -2.17 8.98 13.10
C ILE A 21 -1.38 9.02 14.41
N LYS A 22 -1.24 7.87 15.10
CA LYS A 22 -0.66 7.81 16.45
C LYS A 22 0.86 7.71 16.45
N PHE A 23 1.45 6.92 15.51
CA PHE A 23 2.88 6.60 15.55
C PHE A 23 3.67 7.38 14.52
N PHE A 24 3.16 7.50 13.30
CA PHE A 24 3.90 8.18 12.22
C PHE A 24 3.70 9.69 12.23
N GLY A 25 2.68 10.22 12.93
CA GLY A 25 2.41 11.64 13.01
C GLY A 25 1.98 12.26 11.67
N PHE A 26 1.40 11.45 10.75
CA PHE A 26 0.97 11.92 9.43
C PHE A 26 -0.50 12.34 9.44
N ASN A 27 -0.83 13.31 10.30
CA ASN A 27 -2.17 13.89 10.35
C ASN A 27 -2.10 15.37 10.72
N ASP A 28 -2.70 16.24 9.93
CA ASP A 28 -2.64 17.69 10.11
C ASP A 28 -3.40 18.15 11.35
N THR A 29 -4.50 17.49 11.72
CA THR A 29 -5.35 17.85 12.86
C THR A 29 -4.72 17.46 14.19
N VAL A 30 -4.09 16.28 14.24
CA VAL A 30 -3.38 15.78 15.43
C VAL A 30 -2.00 16.41 15.55
N GLY A 31 -1.40 16.75 14.40
CA GLY A 31 -0.07 17.32 14.30
C GLY A 31 1.03 16.24 14.18
N LEU A 32 2.27 16.72 14.10
CA LEU A 32 3.48 15.87 13.96
C LEU A 32 3.87 15.27 15.33
N LEU A 33 2.96 14.53 15.94
CA LEU A 33 3.14 13.89 17.25
C LEU A 33 3.22 12.37 17.06
N SER A 34 4.15 11.75 17.76
CA SER A 34 4.30 10.28 17.82
C SER A 34 4.07 9.82 19.26
N PHE A 35 3.19 8.85 19.41
CA PHE A 35 2.85 8.27 20.72
C PHE A 35 3.29 6.81 20.74
N GLU A 36 4.22 6.46 21.64
CA GLU A 36 4.68 5.08 21.79
C GLU A 36 3.56 4.12 22.21
N GLN A 37 3.61 2.92 21.65
CA GLN A 37 2.72 1.82 22.03
C GLN A 37 3.33 1.08 23.24
N ASN A 38 3.14 1.61 24.43
CA ASN A 38 3.55 0.94 25.66
C ASN A 38 2.40 0.09 26.18
N GLU A 39 2.47 -1.22 25.99
CA GLU A 39 1.52 -2.16 26.59
C GLU A 39 1.60 -2.05 28.13
N GLY A 40 0.47 -1.68 28.73
CA GLY A 40 0.32 -1.60 30.18
C GLY A 40 0.59 -0.22 30.83
N GLN A 41 1.06 0.78 30.11
CA GLN A 41 1.13 2.16 30.61
C GLN A 41 -0.12 2.97 30.28
N LYS A 42 -0.45 3.94 31.16
CA LYS A 42 -1.51 4.93 30.88
C LYS A 42 -1.16 5.66 29.58
N GLN A 43 -2.12 5.72 28.68
CA GLN A 43 -2.00 6.48 27.43
C GLN A 43 -1.52 7.90 27.73
N GLY A 44 -0.41 8.31 27.10
CA GLY A 44 0.23 9.61 27.35
C GLY A 44 -0.54 10.83 26.79
N TYR A 45 -1.82 10.67 26.41
CA TYR A 45 -2.65 11.70 25.81
C TYR A 45 -4.03 11.78 26.45
N SER A 46 -4.67 12.95 26.31
CA SER A 46 -5.98 13.23 26.90
C SER A 46 -7.13 12.49 26.19
N LYS A 47 -8.26 12.30 26.88
CA LYS A 47 -9.48 11.76 26.27
C LYS A 47 -9.97 12.57 25.06
N LYS A 48 -9.76 13.90 25.09
CA LYS A 48 -10.10 14.78 23.98
C LYS A 48 -9.23 14.46 22.75
N LEU A 49 -7.93 14.30 22.93
CA LEU A 49 -7.03 13.95 21.84
C LEU A 49 -7.32 12.54 21.28
N GLN A 50 -7.67 11.58 22.16
CA GLN A 50 -8.13 10.25 21.71
C GLN A 50 -9.37 10.37 20.81
N ALA A 51 -10.37 11.14 21.21
CA ALA A 51 -11.58 11.33 20.40
C ALA A 51 -11.27 11.98 19.04
N THR A 52 -10.32 12.92 18.99
CA THR A 52 -9.85 13.51 17.74
C THR A 52 -9.17 12.45 16.85
N MET A 53 -8.27 11.65 17.41
CA MET A 53 -7.61 10.55 16.67
C MET A 53 -8.61 9.53 16.13
N ASP A 54 -9.64 9.19 16.90
CA ASP A 54 -10.69 8.27 16.48
C ASP A 54 -11.53 8.84 15.35
N GLN A 55 -11.79 10.15 15.37
CA GLN A 55 -12.50 10.84 14.29
C GLN A 55 -11.65 10.87 13.00
N GLU A 56 -10.39 11.24 13.10
CA GLU A 56 -9.46 11.28 11.97
C GLU A 56 -9.26 9.89 11.35
N ALA A 57 -9.14 8.83 12.18
CA ALA A 57 -9.05 7.46 11.68
C ALA A 57 -10.29 7.04 10.89
N ARG A 58 -11.48 7.35 11.38
CA ARG A 58 -12.74 7.10 10.65
C ARG A 58 -12.79 7.86 9.33
N GLN A 59 -12.37 9.12 9.33
CA GLN A 59 -12.38 9.96 8.14
C GLN A 59 -11.39 9.44 7.08
N LEU A 60 -10.18 9.05 7.49
CA LEU A 60 -9.18 8.46 6.62
C LEU A 60 -9.69 7.16 5.97
N ILE A 61 -10.29 6.27 6.76
CA ILE A 61 -10.86 5.02 6.27
C ILE A 61 -12.03 5.30 5.31
N ALA A 62 -12.91 6.27 5.63
CA ALA A 62 -14.04 6.63 4.77
C ALA A 62 -13.57 7.20 3.42
N GLN A 63 -12.53 8.04 3.41
CA GLN A 63 -11.93 8.56 2.18
C GLN A 63 -11.31 7.44 1.33
N ALA A 64 -10.54 6.54 1.96
CA ALA A 64 -9.95 5.40 1.27
C ALA A 64 -11.02 4.47 0.66
N TYR A 65 -12.10 4.23 1.39
CA TYR A 65 -13.24 3.46 0.90
C TYR A 65 -13.88 4.10 -0.33
N GLN A 66 -14.15 5.41 -0.26
CA GLN A 66 -14.76 6.15 -1.37
C GLN A 66 -13.88 6.11 -2.64
N ILE A 67 -12.57 6.30 -2.47
CA ILE A 67 -11.61 6.22 -3.60
C ILE A 67 -11.63 4.81 -4.19
N THR A 68 -11.61 3.78 -3.36
CA THR A 68 -11.62 2.38 -3.80
C THR A 68 -12.91 2.04 -4.55
N GLU A 69 -14.06 2.46 -4.02
CA GLU A 69 -15.36 2.25 -4.67
C GLU A 69 -15.41 2.93 -6.04
N ASN A 70 -14.96 4.18 -6.15
CA ASN A 70 -14.89 4.89 -7.42
C ASN A 70 -14.01 4.18 -8.45
N VAL A 71 -12.82 3.71 -8.05
CA VAL A 71 -11.92 2.95 -8.93
C VAL A 71 -12.56 1.65 -9.42
N LEU A 72 -13.23 0.92 -8.55
CA LEU A 72 -13.91 -0.32 -8.93
C LEU A 72 -15.09 -0.07 -9.88
N LEU A 73 -15.84 1.01 -9.67
CA LEU A 73 -16.94 1.40 -10.56
C LEU A 73 -16.44 1.85 -11.93
N GLU A 74 -15.36 2.62 -11.97
CA GLU A 74 -14.73 3.09 -13.21
C GLU A 74 -14.19 1.93 -14.06
N HIS A 75 -13.65 0.89 -13.40
CA HIS A 75 -13.04 -0.26 -14.07
C HIS A 75 -13.92 -1.53 -14.02
N LYS A 76 -15.24 -1.36 -13.85
CA LYS A 76 -16.17 -2.49 -13.70
C LYS A 76 -16.11 -3.46 -14.88
N ASP A 77 -16.05 -2.95 -16.10
CA ASP A 77 -15.98 -3.79 -17.32
C ASP A 77 -14.71 -4.64 -17.36
N ALA A 78 -13.58 -4.08 -16.91
CA ALA A 78 -12.32 -4.82 -16.81
C ALA A 78 -12.40 -5.92 -15.74
N LEU A 79 -13.02 -5.62 -14.60
CA LEU A 79 -13.25 -6.59 -13.53
C LEU A 79 -14.14 -7.76 -13.99
N GLU A 80 -15.22 -7.48 -14.71
CA GLU A 80 -16.12 -8.50 -15.25
C GLU A 80 -15.42 -9.40 -16.28
N LYS A 81 -14.64 -8.81 -17.21
CA LYS A 81 -13.84 -9.58 -18.18
C LYS A 81 -12.84 -10.52 -17.49
N MET A 82 -12.14 -10.03 -16.48
CA MET A 82 -11.21 -10.85 -15.71
C MET A 82 -11.91 -11.96 -14.95
N ALA A 83 -13.04 -11.68 -14.33
CA ALA A 83 -13.82 -12.67 -13.60
C ALA A 83 -14.33 -13.79 -14.54
N GLN A 84 -14.81 -13.44 -15.73
CA GLN A 84 -15.26 -14.38 -16.71
C GLN A 84 -14.12 -15.26 -17.25
N ALA A 85 -12.98 -14.66 -17.55
CA ALA A 85 -11.80 -15.40 -17.99
C ALA A 85 -11.25 -16.36 -16.91
N LEU A 86 -11.35 -15.98 -15.62
CA LEU A 86 -10.98 -16.86 -14.51
C LEU A 86 -11.93 -18.06 -14.36
N LEU A 87 -13.22 -17.87 -14.63
CA LEU A 87 -14.20 -18.98 -14.64
C LEU A 87 -13.92 -19.99 -15.75
N GLU A 88 -13.39 -19.54 -16.90
CA GLU A 88 -13.06 -20.39 -18.03
C GLU A 88 -11.69 -21.07 -17.89
N LYS A 89 -10.67 -20.34 -17.44
CA LYS A 89 -9.28 -20.79 -17.42
C LYS A 89 -8.76 -21.23 -16.05
N GLU A 90 -9.47 -20.92 -14.96
CA GLU A 90 -9.08 -21.14 -13.56
C GLU A 90 -7.83 -20.35 -13.13
N THR A 91 -6.89 -20.08 -14.04
CA THR A 91 -5.65 -19.35 -13.77
C THR A 91 -5.36 -18.39 -14.91
N LEU A 92 -5.08 -17.13 -14.61
CA LEU A 92 -4.62 -16.13 -15.57
C LEU A 92 -3.16 -15.76 -15.28
N ASN A 93 -2.32 -15.77 -16.32
CA ASN A 93 -0.97 -15.24 -16.24
C ASN A 93 -0.92 -13.76 -16.63
N TYR A 94 0.25 -13.12 -16.52
CA TYR A 94 0.42 -11.71 -16.84
C TYR A 94 0.00 -11.38 -18.29
N ASP A 95 0.38 -12.23 -19.26
CA ASP A 95 0.07 -12.00 -20.68
C ASP A 95 -1.42 -12.14 -20.97
N ASP A 96 -2.13 -13.02 -20.26
CA ASP A 96 -3.59 -13.15 -20.34
C ASP A 96 -4.28 -11.89 -19.83
N VAL A 97 -3.83 -11.35 -18.70
CA VAL A 97 -4.37 -10.11 -18.12
C VAL A 97 -4.12 -8.93 -19.05
N GLU A 98 -2.90 -8.80 -19.60
CA GLU A 98 -2.56 -7.73 -20.55
C GLU A 98 -3.42 -7.77 -21.83
N LYS A 99 -3.75 -8.96 -22.33
CA LYS A 99 -4.65 -9.13 -23.49
C LYS A 99 -6.10 -8.75 -23.17
N LEU A 100 -6.57 -8.99 -21.95
CA LEU A 100 -7.96 -8.75 -21.53
C LEU A 100 -8.25 -7.28 -21.24
N ILE A 101 -7.34 -6.61 -20.54
CA ILE A 101 -7.56 -5.25 -20.01
C ILE A 101 -6.53 -4.22 -20.50
N GLY A 102 -5.58 -4.65 -21.33
CA GLY A 102 -4.51 -3.79 -21.87
C GLY A 102 -3.24 -3.75 -21.01
N PRO A 103 -2.21 -3.05 -21.50
CA PRO A 103 -0.94 -2.92 -20.80
C PRO A 103 -1.10 -2.04 -19.55
N PRO A 104 -0.26 -2.22 -18.51
CA PRO A 104 -0.29 -1.39 -17.32
C PRO A 104 0.05 0.08 -17.65
N PRO A 105 -0.60 1.07 -17.01
CA PRO A 105 -0.47 2.49 -17.34
C PRO A 105 0.95 3.04 -17.15
N HIS A 106 1.76 2.39 -16.33
CA HIS A 106 3.15 2.79 -16.05
C HIS A 106 4.20 1.90 -16.72
N GLY A 107 3.80 1.11 -17.74
CA GLY A 107 4.68 0.18 -18.44
C GLY A 107 4.96 -1.12 -17.65
N LYS A 108 5.56 -2.09 -18.34
CA LYS A 108 5.93 -3.38 -17.72
C LYS A 108 7.00 -3.15 -16.65
N LYS A 109 6.83 -3.73 -15.47
CA LYS A 109 7.92 -3.81 -14.50
C LYS A 109 9.06 -4.60 -15.13
N HIS A 110 10.22 -3.98 -15.29
CA HIS A 110 11.46 -4.70 -15.56
C HIS A 110 11.78 -5.53 -14.32
N LEU A 111 11.56 -6.83 -14.42
CA LEU A 111 12.10 -7.77 -13.44
C LEU A 111 13.63 -7.76 -13.65
N VAL A 112 14.34 -7.08 -12.77
CA VAL A 112 15.81 -7.13 -12.75
C VAL A 112 16.17 -8.57 -12.42
N SER A 113 16.78 -9.29 -13.37
CA SER A 113 17.26 -10.64 -13.09
C SER A 113 18.35 -10.57 -12.00
N PRO A 114 18.55 -11.63 -11.20
CA PRO A 114 19.66 -11.67 -10.23
C PRO A 114 21.03 -11.35 -10.89
N VAL A 115 21.21 -11.76 -12.12
CA VAL A 115 22.44 -11.51 -12.91
C VAL A 115 22.59 -10.02 -13.26
N ASP A 116 21.51 -9.35 -13.64
CA ASP A 116 21.52 -7.90 -13.96
C ASP A 116 21.76 -7.08 -12.71
N PHE A 117 21.24 -7.53 -11.56
CA PHE A 117 21.47 -6.88 -10.27
C PHE A 117 22.94 -6.99 -9.83
N GLU A 118 23.56 -8.17 -9.94
CA GLU A 118 25.00 -8.36 -9.65
C GLU A 118 25.89 -7.54 -10.58
N GLN A 119 25.54 -7.44 -11.87
CA GLN A 119 26.28 -6.62 -12.82
C GLN A 119 26.17 -5.11 -12.48
N SER A 120 25.01 -4.65 -12.04
CA SER A 120 24.80 -3.26 -11.63
C SER A 120 25.62 -2.91 -10.36
N LEU A 121 25.71 -3.82 -9.39
CA LEU A 121 26.55 -3.65 -8.20
C LEU A 121 28.05 -3.60 -8.55
N ASN A 122 28.49 -4.47 -9.47
CA ASN A 122 29.88 -4.50 -9.90
C ASN A 122 30.29 -3.26 -10.72
N GLN A 123 29.36 -2.63 -11.42
CA GLN A 123 29.61 -1.36 -12.11
C GLN A 123 29.72 -0.18 -11.12
N GLN A 124 28.88 -0.14 -10.09
CA GLN A 124 28.95 0.89 -9.05
C GLN A 124 30.25 0.80 -8.23
N SER A 125 30.71 -0.40 -7.90
CA SER A 125 31.99 -0.58 -7.17
C SER A 125 33.20 -0.17 -8.01
N LYS A 126 33.17 -0.34 -9.34
CA LYS A 126 34.24 0.12 -10.25
C LYS A 126 34.24 1.64 -10.47
N MET A 127 33.10 2.31 -10.36
CA MET A 127 33.03 3.77 -10.42
C MET A 127 33.52 4.43 -9.12
N GLY A 128 33.24 3.81 -7.95
CA GLY A 128 33.71 4.31 -6.66
C GLY A 128 35.22 4.21 -6.48
N SER A 129 35.87 3.18 -7.03
CA SER A 129 37.34 3.01 -6.96
C SER A 129 38.11 3.98 -7.87
N LYS A 130 37.54 4.46 -8.98
CA LYS A 130 38.16 5.44 -9.85
C LYS A 130 38.14 6.88 -9.30
N GLN A 131 37.27 7.20 -8.37
CA GLN A 131 37.25 8.52 -7.71
C GLN A 131 38.22 8.61 -6.52
N ALA A 132 38.69 7.48 -5.99
CA ALA A 132 39.62 7.43 -4.87
C ALA A 132 41.12 7.52 -5.28
N GLU A 133 41.43 7.30 -6.56
CA GLU A 133 42.81 7.36 -7.08
C GLU A 133 43.19 8.73 -7.74
N GLY A 134 42.31 9.73 -7.65
CA GLY A 134 42.46 11.04 -8.27
C GLY A 134 42.61 12.23 -7.31
N VAL A 135 43.05 11.99 -6.05
CA VAL A 135 43.37 13.09 -5.09
C VAL A 135 44.83 12.99 -4.65
#